data_e7d1a79f8a4ccfadd28b49016f01fa1c
#
_entry.id   e7d1a79f8a4ccfadd28b49016f01fa1c
#
_cell.length_a   1.000
_cell.length_b   1.000
_cell.length_c   1.000
_cell.angle_alpha   90.00
_cell.angle_beta   90.00
_cell.angle_gamma   90.00
#
_symmetry.space_group_name_H-M   'P 1'
#
loop_
_entity.id
_entity.type
_entity.pdbx_description
1 polymer ?
#
loop_
_entity_poly.entity_id
_entity_poly.type
_entity_poly.pdbx_seq_one_letter_code
_entity_poly.pdbx_strand_id
1 'polypeptide(L)'
;VAPSRGLGDVYKRQDICSIPHPSYKEEKISNYLVEFAKARGLEHYQDELHNVIIIKEASEGYEDVEPIILQGHMDMVCEKAPDCDKDMDEEGLDLLIDGDFISAKGTTLGGDDGIAVAYALAILDDDSLSHPRLEFVCTVCEEVGMEGATGIDVSMLKGKKLLNMDSEEEGVMLASCAGGCRADVKLPVERETVRGTKLTVSLSGLTGGHSGSEIDKGRGNANTLMSRLLRDASAPVAIASIDGGRKDNAIPRECTAQIIVAPDEAAAVKASIEQAAAEIAEEFKASDPDLKLTVSEETDCSESAISAKDSARVIALIEALPNGIIRMSREIDKLVETSLNLGVLKSVSYTHLRAH
;
A
#
# COMPACT_ATOMS: atom_id res chain seq x y z
N VAL A 1 0.69 -18.61 -2.80
CA VAL A 1 0.69 -20.08 -2.70
C VAL A 1 1.91 -20.51 -1.88
N ALA A 2 1.70 -21.08 -0.70
CA ALA A 2 2.78 -21.49 0.19
C ALA A 2 3.08 -22.99 0.05
N PRO A 3 4.35 -23.41 -0.11
CA PRO A 3 4.72 -24.82 -0.08
C PRO A 3 4.55 -25.38 1.33
N SER A 4 3.84 -26.50 1.49
CA SER A 4 3.72 -27.19 2.78
C SER A 4 4.82 -28.22 2.95
N ARG A 5 5.69 -28.04 3.93
CA ARG A 5 6.74 -29.02 4.29
C ARG A 5 6.61 -29.50 5.74
N GLY A 6 5.44 -30.00 6.11
CA GLY A 6 5.27 -30.61 7.43
C GLY A 6 3.81 -30.69 7.84
N LEU A 7 3.41 -31.80 8.48
CA LEU A 7 2.04 -32.02 8.93
C LEU A 7 1.58 -30.97 9.98
N GLY A 8 2.49 -30.51 10.85
CA GLY A 8 2.18 -29.51 11.88
C GLY A 8 1.75 -28.16 11.30
N ASP A 9 2.46 -27.68 10.29
CA ASP A 9 2.23 -26.38 9.67
C ASP A 9 0.90 -26.35 8.92
N VAL A 10 0.55 -27.45 8.24
CA VAL A 10 -0.71 -27.56 7.48
C VAL A 10 -1.92 -27.47 8.39
N TYR A 11 -1.89 -28.16 9.55
CA TYR A 11 -3.02 -28.11 10.49
C TYR A 11 -3.17 -26.72 11.14
N LYS A 12 -2.07 -26.10 11.55
CA LYS A 12 -2.12 -24.74 12.09
C LYS A 12 -2.64 -23.74 11.05
N ARG A 13 -2.22 -23.91 9.81
CA ARG A 13 -2.70 -23.07 8.71
C ARG A 13 -4.19 -23.25 8.45
N GLN A 14 -4.71 -24.49 8.52
CA GLN A 14 -6.14 -24.76 8.37
C GLN A 14 -6.96 -24.12 9.51
N ASP A 15 -6.49 -24.19 10.75
CA ASP A 15 -7.13 -23.56 11.90
C ASP A 15 -7.22 -22.03 11.70
N ILE A 16 -6.11 -21.38 11.34
CA ILE A 16 -6.04 -19.93 11.06
C ILE A 16 -7.02 -19.55 9.95
N CYS A 17 -7.00 -20.26 8.82
CA CYS A 17 -7.89 -19.98 7.68
C CYS A 17 -9.37 -20.18 7.99
N SER A 18 -9.71 -20.96 9.04
CA SER A 18 -11.10 -21.14 9.49
C SER A 18 -11.66 -19.94 10.27
N ILE A 19 -10.77 -19.03 10.70
CA ILE A 19 -11.12 -17.84 11.50
C ILE A 19 -11.06 -16.63 10.57
N PRO A 20 -12.14 -15.86 10.38
CA PRO A 20 -12.05 -14.60 9.65
C PRO A 20 -11.20 -13.59 10.42
N HIS A 21 -10.23 -12.95 9.71
CA HIS A 21 -9.27 -12.03 10.30
C HIS A 21 -8.86 -10.87 9.38
N PRO A 22 -9.85 -10.16 8.79
CA PRO A 22 -9.51 -8.95 8.04
C PRO A 22 -8.94 -7.88 8.96
N SER A 23 -8.14 -6.96 8.41
CA SER A 23 -7.64 -5.79 9.15
C SER A 23 -8.76 -5.03 9.84
N TYR A 24 -8.54 -4.58 11.06
CA TYR A 24 -9.50 -3.99 12.02
C TYR A 24 -10.55 -4.96 12.60
N LYS A 25 -10.48 -6.27 12.34
CA LYS A 25 -11.40 -7.29 12.89
C LYS A 25 -10.66 -8.53 13.39
N GLU A 26 -9.47 -8.35 13.94
CA GLU A 26 -8.56 -9.43 14.35
C GLU A 26 -8.91 -10.05 15.72
N GLU A 27 -9.93 -9.56 16.42
CA GLU A 27 -10.27 -10.03 17.78
C GLU A 27 -10.44 -11.56 17.85
N LYS A 28 -11.07 -12.18 16.83
CA LYS A 28 -11.33 -13.62 16.82
C LYS A 28 -10.02 -14.42 16.74
N ILE A 29 -9.11 -14.03 15.85
CA ILE A 29 -7.82 -14.72 15.70
C ILE A 29 -6.88 -14.41 16.85
N SER A 30 -6.86 -13.18 17.36
CA SER A 30 -6.11 -12.79 18.55
C SER A 30 -6.51 -13.66 19.75
N ASN A 31 -7.80 -13.83 20.00
CA ASN A 31 -8.32 -14.71 21.06
C ASN A 31 -7.93 -16.17 20.82
N TYR A 32 -7.93 -16.65 19.57
CA TYR A 32 -7.44 -18.02 19.26
C TYR A 32 -5.98 -18.19 19.65
N LEU A 33 -5.10 -17.21 19.38
CA LEU A 33 -3.69 -17.25 19.78
C LEU A 33 -3.52 -17.29 21.30
N VAL A 34 -4.32 -16.52 22.03
CA VAL A 34 -4.34 -16.52 23.49
C VAL A 34 -4.79 -17.90 24.02
N GLU A 35 -5.84 -18.48 23.49
CA GLU A 35 -6.30 -19.81 23.90
C GLU A 35 -5.30 -20.92 23.52
N PHE A 36 -4.60 -20.79 22.38
CA PHE A 36 -3.49 -21.67 22.02
C PHE A 36 -2.40 -21.64 23.08
N ALA A 37 -2.00 -20.46 23.55
CA ALA A 37 -0.96 -20.30 24.56
C ALA A 37 -1.41 -20.86 25.93
N LYS A 38 -2.63 -20.55 26.35
CA LYS A 38 -3.21 -21.08 27.61
C LYS A 38 -3.25 -22.61 27.63
N ALA A 39 -3.70 -23.23 26.55
CA ALA A 39 -3.80 -24.70 26.45
C ALA A 39 -2.45 -25.41 26.60
N ARG A 40 -1.32 -24.70 26.37
CA ARG A 40 0.05 -25.19 26.46
C ARG A 40 0.81 -24.69 27.70
N GLY A 41 0.14 -23.88 28.52
CA GLY A 41 0.77 -23.28 29.72
C GLY A 41 1.87 -22.27 29.37
N LEU A 42 1.82 -21.67 28.18
CA LEU A 42 2.76 -20.65 27.75
C LEU A 42 2.40 -19.27 28.32
N GLU A 43 3.41 -18.52 28.72
CA GLU A 43 3.25 -17.11 29.08
C GLU A 43 2.79 -16.31 27.84
N HIS A 44 1.81 -15.42 28.03
CA HIS A 44 1.26 -14.65 26.92
C HIS A 44 0.73 -13.31 27.38
N TYR A 45 0.70 -12.36 26.44
CA TYR A 45 0.20 -10.99 26.59
C TYR A 45 -0.72 -10.67 25.41
N GLN A 46 -1.82 -10.01 25.68
CA GLN A 46 -2.71 -9.44 24.67
C GLN A 46 -3.00 -8.00 25.06
N ASP A 47 -2.79 -7.07 24.16
CA ASP A 47 -3.06 -5.65 24.41
C ASP A 47 -4.46 -5.23 23.95
N GLU A 48 -4.78 -3.96 24.16
CA GLU A 48 -6.09 -3.37 23.79
C GLU A 48 -6.30 -3.29 22.26
N LEU A 49 -5.23 -3.34 21.48
CA LEU A 49 -5.26 -3.38 20.02
C LEU A 49 -5.38 -4.80 19.47
N HIS A 50 -5.39 -5.81 20.34
CA HIS A 50 -5.39 -7.24 20.01
C HIS A 50 -4.04 -7.78 19.48
N ASN A 51 -2.92 -7.07 19.63
CA ASN A 51 -1.61 -7.70 19.43
C ASN A 51 -1.41 -8.81 20.45
N VAL A 52 -0.68 -9.87 20.07
CA VAL A 52 -0.41 -11.00 20.96
C VAL A 52 1.09 -11.28 21.02
N ILE A 53 1.61 -11.46 22.25
CA ILE A 53 2.97 -11.96 22.47
C ILE A 53 2.85 -13.29 23.20
N ILE A 54 3.53 -14.34 22.69
CA ILE A 54 3.60 -15.67 23.32
C ILE A 54 5.05 -15.99 23.60
N ILE A 55 5.33 -16.44 24.82
CA ILE A 55 6.68 -16.74 25.28
C ILE A 55 6.81 -18.22 25.61
N LYS A 56 7.80 -18.89 25.04
CA LYS A 56 8.23 -20.23 25.39
C LYS A 56 9.64 -20.17 25.95
N GLU A 57 9.81 -20.57 27.22
CA GLU A 57 11.12 -20.57 27.86
C GLU A 57 12.09 -21.55 27.16
N ALA A 58 13.39 -21.33 27.34
CA ALA A 58 14.42 -22.14 26.72
C ALA A 58 14.29 -23.62 27.11
N SER A 59 14.61 -24.49 26.16
CA SER A 59 14.79 -25.93 26.46
C SER A 59 16.06 -26.17 27.27
N GLU A 60 16.16 -27.36 27.94
CA GLU A 60 17.29 -27.74 28.73
C GLU A 60 18.62 -27.60 27.96
N GLY A 61 19.57 -26.88 28.55
CA GLY A 61 20.89 -26.59 27.97
C GLY A 61 20.93 -25.36 27.04
N TYR A 62 19.82 -24.64 26.85
CA TYR A 62 19.76 -23.43 26.03
C TYR A 62 19.39 -22.17 26.83
N GLU A 63 19.38 -22.23 28.16
CA GLU A 63 18.95 -21.18 29.06
C GLU A 63 19.82 -19.93 28.97
N ASP A 64 21.12 -20.10 28.69
CA ASP A 64 22.09 -19.00 28.54
C ASP A 64 22.21 -18.49 27.08
N VAL A 65 21.49 -19.09 26.15
CA VAL A 65 21.49 -18.63 24.76
C VAL A 65 20.58 -17.41 24.61
N GLU A 66 21.02 -16.44 23.81
CA GLU A 66 20.27 -15.20 23.57
C GLU A 66 18.87 -15.53 23.05
N PRO A 67 17.81 -14.97 23.63
CA PRO A 67 16.44 -15.15 23.17
C PRO A 67 16.24 -14.69 21.72
N ILE A 68 15.32 -15.35 21.03
CA ILE A 68 14.96 -15.03 19.64
C ILE A 68 13.50 -14.58 19.60
N ILE A 69 13.26 -13.46 18.93
CA ILE A 69 11.92 -12.96 18.61
C ILE A 69 11.53 -13.47 17.23
N LEU A 70 10.38 -14.14 17.15
CA LEU A 70 9.70 -14.48 15.90
C LEU A 70 8.59 -13.44 15.70
N GLN A 71 8.48 -12.85 14.53
CA GLN A 71 7.47 -11.83 14.28
C GLN A 71 6.72 -12.09 12.97
N GLY A 72 5.43 -11.88 13.01
CA GLY A 72 4.51 -11.87 11.88
C GLY A 72 3.25 -11.07 12.23
N HIS A 73 2.36 -10.86 11.25
CA HIS A 73 1.08 -10.22 11.48
C HIS A 73 -0.09 -11.20 11.30
N MET A 74 -1.21 -10.92 11.98
CA MET A 74 -2.36 -11.83 11.97
C MET A 74 -3.49 -11.40 11.05
N ASP A 75 -3.49 -10.15 10.60
CA ASP A 75 -4.49 -9.66 9.64
C ASP A 75 -4.16 -10.07 8.21
N MET A 76 -5.12 -9.99 7.32
CA MET A 76 -4.95 -10.28 5.91
C MET A 76 -5.79 -9.34 5.04
N VAL A 77 -5.34 -9.10 3.81
CA VAL A 77 -6.14 -8.46 2.76
C VAL A 77 -7.29 -9.40 2.36
N CYS A 78 -8.51 -8.93 2.54
CA CYS A 78 -9.73 -9.66 2.23
C CYS A 78 -10.33 -9.20 0.90
N GLU A 79 -9.95 -9.88 -0.18
CA GLU A 79 -10.49 -9.66 -1.52
C GLU A 79 -11.19 -10.93 -2.03
N LYS A 80 -12.23 -10.76 -2.85
CA LYS A 80 -12.97 -11.88 -3.43
C LYS A 80 -13.31 -11.67 -4.90
N ALA A 81 -13.42 -12.77 -5.64
CA ALA A 81 -13.87 -12.76 -7.02
C ALA A 81 -15.31 -12.21 -7.13
N PRO A 82 -15.68 -11.58 -8.27
CA PRO A 82 -17.00 -10.96 -8.43
C PRO A 82 -18.18 -11.94 -8.29
N ASP A 83 -17.95 -13.22 -8.52
CA ASP A 83 -18.92 -14.33 -8.43
C ASP A 83 -18.83 -15.09 -7.10
N CYS A 84 -18.07 -14.61 -6.13
CA CYS A 84 -17.94 -15.18 -4.80
C CYS A 84 -18.84 -14.44 -3.80
N ASP A 85 -19.81 -15.16 -3.21
CA ASP A 85 -20.78 -14.60 -2.27
C ASP A 85 -20.31 -14.64 -0.80
N LYS A 86 -19.09 -15.17 -0.53
CA LYS A 86 -18.55 -15.33 0.83
C LYS A 86 -18.48 -14.00 1.58
N ASP A 87 -18.91 -14.01 2.83
CA ASP A 87 -18.70 -12.90 3.76
C ASP A 87 -17.35 -13.09 4.47
N MET A 88 -16.31 -12.37 3.99
CA MET A 88 -14.95 -12.47 4.51
C MET A 88 -14.79 -11.91 5.93
N ASP A 89 -15.78 -11.19 6.45
CA ASP A 89 -15.79 -10.67 7.81
C ASP A 89 -16.28 -11.71 8.83
N GLU A 90 -17.09 -12.68 8.38
CA GLU A 90 -17.74 -13.64 9.28
C GLU A 90 -17.43 -15.10 8.97
N GLU A 91 -17.01 -15.41 7.74
CA GLU A 91 -16.79 -16.78 7.30
C GLU A 91 -15.29 -17.06 7.06
N GLY A 92 -14.81 -18.22 7.50
CA GLY A 92 -13.47 -18.71 7.20
C GLY A 92 -13.30 -19.07 5.72
N LEU A 93 -12.05 -19.30 5.31
CA LEU A 93 -11.69 -19.57 3.92
C LEU A 93 -11.99 -21.02 3.51
N ASP A 94 -12.42 -21.23 2.28
CA ASP A 94 -12.55 -22.56 1.66
C ASP A 94 -11.23 -22.93 1.00
N LEU A 95 -10.42 -23.75 1.66
CA LEU A 95 -9.12 -24.13 1.17
C LEU A 95 -9.21 -25.16 0.05
N LEU A 96 -8.35 -24.98 -0.94
CA LEU A 96 -8.10 -25.94 -2.03
C LEU A 96 -6.64 -26.39 -1.93
N ILE A 97 -6.42 -27.71 -2.04
CA ILE A 97 -5.08 -28.32 -2.07
C ILE A 97 -4.89 -28.89 -3.48
N ASP A 98 -3.86 -28.41 -4.19
CA ASP A 98 -3.49 -28.89 -5.51
C ASP A 98 -1.97 -29.23 -5.50
N GLY A 99 -1.66 -30.52 -5.39
CA GLY A 99 -0.28 -31.00 -5.20
C GLY A 99 0.36 -30.39 -3.96
N ASP A 100 1.43 -29.64 -4.16
CA ASP A 100 2.18 -28.97 -3.08
C ASP A 100 1.66 -27.56 -2.76
N PHE A 101 0.55 -27.14 -3.36
CA PHE A 101 0.01 -25.79 -3.25
C PHE A 101 -1.29 -25.76 -2.46
N ILE A 102 -1.42 -24.72 -1.63
CA ILE A 102 -2.68 -24.37 -0.95
C ILE A 102 -3.18 -23.03 -1.52
N SER A 103 -4.45 -22.98 -1.85
CA SER A 103 -5.16 -21.77 -2.30
C SER A 103 -6.52 -21.65 -1.63
N ALA A 104 -7.19 -20.52 -1.78
CA ALA A 104 -8.56 -20.33 -1.32
C ALA A 104 -9.51 -20.20 -2.52
N LYS A 105 -10.71 -20.76 -2.40
CA LYS A 105 -11.71 -20.76 -3.46
C LYS A 105 -12.39 -19.42 -3.58
N GLY A 106 -12.07 -18.68 -4.65
CA GLY A 106 -12.75 -17.42 -4.98
C GLY A 106 -12.35 -16.23 -4.07
N THR A 107 -11.36 -16.40 -3.20
CA THR A 107 -10.89 -15.33 -2.28
C THR A 107 -9.37 -15.29 -2.22
N THR A 108 -8.82 -14.24 -1.62
CA THR A 108 -7.44 -14.24 -1.13
C THR A 108 -7.23 -15.33 -0.09
N LEU A 109 -6.00 -15.82 0.04
CA LEU A 109 -5.62 -16.87 1.00
C LEU A 109 -5.10 -16.31 2.33
N GLY A 110 -4.53 -15.08 2.34
CA GLY A 110 -3.79 -14.54 3.48
C GLY A 110 -2.52 -15.35 3.77
N GLY A 111 -1.79 -15.76 2.72
CA GLY A 111 -0.48 -16.39 2.84
C GLY A 111 0.51 -15.48 3.56
N ASP A 112 0.47 -14.26 3.17
CA ASP A 112 0.96 -13.06 3.82
C ASP A 112 -0.08 -12.64 4.89
N ASP A 113 0.22 -12.69 6.19
CA ASP A 113 1.40 -13.36 6.78
C ASP A 113 0.98 -14.55 7.67
N GLY A 114 -0.16 -15.15 7.36
CA GLY A 114 -0.68 -16.31 8.09
C GLY A 114 0.28 -17.53 8.06
N ILE A 115 1.29 -17.54 7.16
CA ILE A 115 2.30 -18.60 7.15
C ILE A 115 3.28 -18.42 8.31
N ALA A 116 3.68 -17.19 8.62
CA ALA A 116 4.53 -16.90 9.79
C ALA A 116 3.83 -17.29 11.09
N VAL A 117 2.53 -16.93 11.19
CA VAL A 117 1.73 -17.34 12.35
C VAL A 117 1.71 -18.86 12.48
N ALA A 118 1.48 -19.60 11.38
CA ALA A 118 1.44 -21.06 11.39
C ALA A 118 2.79 -21.66 11.80
N TYR A 119 3.93 -21.17 11.27
CA TYR A 119 5.26 -21.61 11.64
C TYR A 119 5.57 -21.34 13.13
N ALA A 120 5.27 -20.14 13.60
CA ALA A 120 5.49 -19.80 15.01
C ALA A 120 4.70 -20.73 15.93
N LEU A 121 3.40 -20.95 15.63
CA LEU A 121 2.57 -21.86 16.42
C LEU A 121 3.08 -23.31 16.36
N ALA A 122 3.57 -23.79 15.22
CA ALA A 122 4.13 -25.13 15.09
C ALA A 122 5.42 -25.29 15.93
N ILE A 123 6.31 -24.30 15.92
CA ILE A 123 7.53 -24.28 16.73
C ILE A 123 7.19 -24.21 18.22
N LEU A 124 6.21 -23.41 18.60
CA LEU A 124 5.77 -23.28 19.99
C LEU A 124 5.08 -24.56 20.52
N ASP A 125 4.45 -25.32 19.64
CA ASP A 125 3.74 -26.58 19.95
C ASP A 125 4.66 -27.78 20.06
N ASP A 126 5.87 -27.73 19.48
CA ASP A 126 6.79 -28.85 19.42
C ASP A 126 7.77 -28.83 20.61
N ASP A 127 7.56 -29.74 21.55
CA ASP A 127 8.46 -29.91 22.72
C ASP A 127 9.72 -30.75 22.42
N SER A 128 9.84 -31.30 21.21
CA SER A 128 11.03 -32.07 20.81
C SER A 128 12.17 -31.20 20.27
N LEU A 129 11.88 -29.94 19.94
CA LEU A 129 12.85 -28.98 19.43
C LEU A 129 13.72 -28.43 20.57
N SER A 130 15.03 -28.38 20.36
CA SER A 130 15.94 -27.63 21.21
C SER A 130 16.00 -26.19 20.79
N HIS A 131 15.69 -25.25 21.69
CA HIS A 131 15.56 -23.82 21.37
C HIS A 131 15.94 -22.94 22.55
N PRO A 132 16.48 -21.72 22.31
CA PRO A 132 16.57 -20.67 23.33
C PRO A 132 15.16 -20.20 23.72
N ARG A 133 15.04 -19.27 24.65
CA ARG A 133 13.76 -18.56 24.89
C ARG A 133 13.24 -18.00 23.58
N LEU A 134 12.02 -18.35 23.22
CA LEU A 134 11.30 -17.88 22.04
C LEU A 134 10.24 -16.86 22.45
N GLU A 135 10.15 -15.79 21.72
CA GLU A 135 9.22 -14.69 21.94
C GLU A 135 8.47 -14.44 20.62
N PHE A 136 7.28 -15.00 20.46
CA PHE A 136 6.47 -14.79 19.27
C PHE A 136 5.65 -13.53 19.43
N VAL A 137 5.88 -12.57 18.55
CA VAL A 137 5.15 -11.29 18.46
C VAL A 137 4.26 -11.32 17.24
N CYS A 138 2.96 -11.28 17.45
CA CYS A 138 1.95 -11.29 16.39
C CYS A 138 1.18 -9.97 16.42
N THR A 139 1.34 -9.16 15.38
CA THR A 139 0.76 -7.81 15.29
C THR A 139 -0.53 -7.79 14.51
N VAL A 140 -1.29 -6.71 14.63
CA VAL A 140 -2.54 -6.42 13.91
C VAL A 140 -2.37 -5.26 12.96
N CYS A 141 -3.28 -5.11 11.99
CA CYS A 141 -3.38 -3.95 11.09
C CYS A 141 -2.08 -3.64 10.33
N GLU A 142 -1.30 -4.67 9.94
CA GLU A 142 -0.11 -4.48 9.12
C GLU A 142 -0.49 -3.92 7.75
N GLU A 143 -1.44 -4.57 7.08
CA GLU A 143 -1.92 -4.32 5.71
C GLU A 143 -2.55 -2.93 5.49
N VAL A 144 -2.86 -2.22 6.57
CA VAL A 144 -3.57 -0.93 6.52
C VAL A 144 -2.82 0.23 7.15
N GLY A 145 -1.70 -0.01 7.83
CA GLY A 145 -0.91 1.10 8.35
C GLY A 145 -0.02 0.79 9.55
N MET A 146 0.10 -0.48 9.94
CA MET A 146 0.99 -0.94 11.03
C MET A 146 0.63 -0.36 12.42
N GLU A 147 -0.66 -0.10 12.67
CA GLU A 147 -1.12 0.45 13.94
C GLU A 147 -0.77 -0.49 15.11
N GLY A 148 -0.87 -1.80 14.89
CA GLY A 148 -0.48 -2.80 15.87
C GLY A 148 0.98 -2.68 16.26
N ALA A 149 1.88 -2.69 15.28
CA ALA A 149 3.32 -2.59 15.51
C ALA A 149 3.73 -1.23 16.14
N THR A 150 2.97 -0.15 15.84
CA THR A 150 3.22 1.18 16.42
C THR A 150 2.78 1.25 17.87
N GLY A 151 1.72 0.53 18.26
CA GLY A 151 1.09 0.61 19.57
C GLY A 151 1.50 -0.46 20.58
N ILE A 152 2.15 -1.55 20.13
CA ILE A 152 2.47 -2.69 20.98
C ILE A 152 3.49 -2.33 22.10
N ASP A 153 3.23 -2.81 23.31
CA ASP A 153 4.22 -2.78 24.40
C ASP A 153 5.15 -4.00 24.27
N VAL A 154 6.42 -3.74 24.03
CA VAL A 154 7.48 -4.76 23.90
C VAL A 154 8.38 -4.84 25.13
N SER A 155 8.03 -4.22 26.25
CA SER A 155 8.85 -4.15 27.45
C SER A 155 9.15 -5.50 28.10
N MET A 156 8.32 -6.53 27.84
CA MET A 156 8.51 -7.88 28.33
C MET A 156 9.51 -8.70 27.50
N LEU A 157 9.87 -8.25 26.30
CA LEU A 157 10.80 -8.95 25.42
C LEU A 157 12.23 -8.84 25.96
N LYS A 158 12.98 -9.93 25.85
CA LYS A 158 14.41 -10.01 26.22
C LYS A 158 15.30 -10.20 24.99
N GLY A 159 14.74 -10.69 23.90
CA GLY A 159 15.45 -10.92 22.64
C GLY A 159 15.95 -9.63 22.01
N LYS A 160 17.11 -9.72 21.35
CA LYS A 160 17.69 -8.64 20.54
C LYS A 160 17.82 -9.04 19.07
N LYS A 161 17.50 -10.29 18.76
CA LYS A 161 17.44 -10.81 17.38
C LYS A 161 15.99 -11.09 17.05
N LEU A 162 15.50 -10.40 16.02
CA LEU A 162 14.15 -10.54 15.51
C LEU A 162 14.23 -11.17 14.13
N LEU A 163 13.46 -12.25 13.95
CA LEU A 163 13.17 -12.87 12.66
C LEU A 163 11.75 -12.46 12.26
N ASN A 164 11.64 -11.46 11.38
CA ASN A 164 10.41 -11.16 10.69
C ASN A 164 10.23 -12.17 9.58
N MET A 165 9.08 -12.85 9.56
CA MET A 165 8.81 -13.94 8.62
C MET A 165 7.89 -13.51 7.47
N ASP A 166 7.65 -12.24 7.36
CA ASP A 166 6.85 -11.56 6.36
C ASP A 166 7.73 -11.21 5.14
N SER A 167 8.12 -12.24 4.39
CA SER A 167 8.94 -12.12 3.20
C SER A 167 8.54 -13.15 2.15
N GLU A 168 8.37 -12.72 0.90
CA GLU A 168 7.82 -13.53 -0.19
C GLU A 168 8.87 -14.37 -0.94
N GLU A 169 10.16 -14.02 -0.87
CA GLU A 169 11.21 -14.71 -1.63
C GLU A 169 11.88 -15.82 -0.82
N GLU A 170 11.68 -17.07 -1.26
CA GLU A 170 12.30 -18.24 -0.62
C GLU A 170 13.83 -18.16 -0.68
N GLY A 171 14.47 -18.31 0.49
CA GLY A 171 15.93 -18.31 0.62
C GLY A 171 16.58 -16.93 0.61
N VAL A 172 15.81 -15.86 0.58
CA VAL A 172 16.29 -14.48 0.67
C VAL A 172 16.05 -13.93 2.07
N MET A 173 17.11 -13.40 2.69
CA MET A 173 17.04 -12.73 3.99
C MET A 173 17.35 -11.26 3.81
N LEU A 174 16.37 -10.39 4.10
CA LEU A 174 16.54 -8.94 4.09
C LEU A 174 17.05 -8.48 5.46
N ALA A 175 18.23 -7.85 5.49
CA ALA A 175 18.88 -7.43 6.72
C ALA A 175 18.47 -6.04 7.21
N SER A 176 17.73 -5.28 6.37
CA SER A 176 17.26 -3.94 6.71
C SER A 176 16.04 -3.56 5.86
N CYS A 177 15.31 -2.56 6.30
CA CYS A 177 14.22 -1.93 5.55
C CYS A 177 14.40 -0.41 5.50
N ALA A 178 13.74 0.22 4.52
CA ALA A 178 13.66 1.67 4.46
C ALA A 178 12.62 2.18 5.48
N GLY A 179 12.91 3.31 6.12
CA GLY A 179 11.91 4.07 6.84
C GLY A 179 11.01 4.84 5.86
N GLY A 180 9.79 5.14 6.27
CA GLY A 180 8.85 5.92 5.50
C GLY A 180 8.15 7.00 6.30
N CYS A 181 7.67 8.02 5.61
CA CYS A 181 6.75 9.00 6.18
C CYS A 181 5.74 9.45 5.13
N ARG A 182 4.55 9.81 5.59
CA ARG A 182 3.51 10.41 4.78
C ARG A 182 3.44 11.90 5.04
N ALA A 183 3.30 12.69 3.98
CA ALA A 183 3.12 14.13 4.05
C ALA A 183 1.81 14.54 3.38
N ASP A 184 0.89 15.11 4.15
CA ASP A 184 -0.34 15.73 3.64
C ASP A 184 -0.07 17.20 3.29
N VAL A 185 -0.08 17.51 2.00
CA VAL A 185 0.07 18.89 1.52
C VAL A 185 -1.29 19.48 1.20
N LYS A 186 -1.67 20.57 1.87
CA LYS A 186 -2.95 21.26 1.69
C LYS A 186 -2.72 22.67 1.20
N LEU A 187 -3.26 23.01 0.03
CA LEU A 187 -3.23 24.37 -0.52
C LEU A 187 -4.64 24.98 -0.45
N PRO A 188 -4.85 26.03 0.36
CA PRO A 188 -6.08 26.80 0.29
C PRO A 188 -6.20 27.52 -1.06
N VAL A 189 -7.37 27.41 -1.69
CA VAL A 189 -7.67 27.98 -3.02
C VAL A 189 -9.01 28.72 -3.00
N GLU A 190 -9.12 29.76 -3.79
CA GLU A 190 -10.39 30.45 -4.01
C GLU A 190 -11.15 29.81 -5.17
N ARG A 191 -12.43 29.60 -4.97
CA ARG A 191 -13.33 29.09 -6.01
C ARG A 191 -14.35 30.15 -6.38
N GLU A 192 -14.64 30.23 -7.66
CA GLU A 192 -15.61 31.14 -8.23
C GLU A 192 -16.46 30.45 -9.30
N THR A 193 -17.58 31.03 -9.68
CA THR A 193 -18.35 30.54 -10.82
C THR A 193 -17.68 31.00 -12.11
N VAL A 194 -17.12 30.03 -12.85
CA VAL A 194 -16.46 30.29 -14.14
C VAL A 194 -17.37 29.84 -15.28
N ARG A 195 -17.47 30.68 -16.32
CA ARG A 195 -18.19 30.35 -17.54
C ARG A 195 -17.21 30.19 -18.70
N GLY A 196 -17.42 29.17 -19.53
CA GLY A 196 -16.57 28.93 -20.66
C GLY A 196 -16.79 27.56 -21.30
N THR A 197 -15.77 27.06 -21.96
CA THR A 197 -15.72 25.69 -22.47
C THR A 197 -14.98 24.82 -21.46
N LYS A 198 -15.61 23.74 -21.02
CA LYS A 198 -15.01 22.75 -20.14
C LYS A 198 -14.29 21.69 -20.97
N LEU A 199 -13.03 21.46 -20.65
CA LEU A 199 -12.24 20.35 -21.18
C LEU A 199 -12.03 19.32 -20.05
N THR A 200 -12.41 18.08 -20.31
CA THR A 200 -12.06 16.96 -19.42
C THR A 200 -10.84 16.26 -19.99
N VAL A 201 -9.73 16.41 -19.32
CA VAL A 201 -8.42 15.85 -19.66
C VAL A 201 -8.20 14.62 -18.82
N SER A 202 -8.11 13.44 -19.43
CA SER A 202 -7.88 12.17 -18.72
C SER A 202 -6.63 11.51 -19.25
N LEU A 203 -5.69 11.28 -18.35
CA LEU A 203 -4.45 10.53 -18.58
C LEU A 203 -4.59 9.16 -17.94
N SER A 204 -4.31 8.10 -18.69
CA SER A 204 -4.49 6.71 -18.26
C SER A 204 -3.51 5.78 -18.97
N GLY A 205 -3.54 4.49 -18.63
CA GLY A 205 -2.71 3.47 -19.28
C GLY A 205 -1.26 3.43 -18.80
N LEU A 206 -0.90 4.18 -17.74
CA LEU A 206 0.42 4.04 -17.16
C LEU A 206 0.57 2.70 -16.42
N THR A 207 1.79 2.21 -16.38
CA THR A 207 2.13 0.92 -15.77
C THR A 207 1.93 0.93 -14.25
N GLY A 208 2.30 2.04 -13.59
CA GLY A 208 2.22 2.15 -12.14
C GLY A 208 3.18 1.20 -11.42
N GLY A 209 2.84 0.79 -10.20
CA GLY A 209 3.62 -0.12 -9.38
C GLY A 209 3.74 0.36 -7.94
N HIS A 210 4.45 -0.41 -7.10
CA HIS A 210 4.71 -0.05 -5.72
C HIS A 210 5.75 1.07 -5.63
N SER A 211 5.43 2.14 -4.90
CA SER A 211 6.30 3.34 -4.85
C SER A 211 7.62 3.15 -4.10
N GLY A 212 7.73 2.10 -3.31
CA GLY A 212 8.97 1.71 -2.63
C GLY A 212 9.84 0.80 -3.50
N SER A 213 9.34 -0.39 -3.84
CA SER A 213 10.12 -1.45 -4.49
C SER A 213 10.28 -1.28 -6.01
N GLU A 214 9.45 -0.45 -6.66
CA GLU A 214 9.47 -0.29 -8.12
C GLU A 214 9.72 1.16 -8.59
N ILE A 215 10.07 2.06 -7.69
CA ILE A 215 10.35 3.47 -8.04
C ILE A 215 11.58 3.60 -8.97
N ASP A 216 12.48 2.62 -8.92
CA ASP A 216 13.69 2.52 -9.76
C ASP A 216 13.37 2.21 -11.23
N LYS A 217 12.14 1.76 -11.54
CA LYS A 217 11.75 1.41 -12.92
C LYS A 217 11.52 2.62 -13.83
N GLY A 218 11.56 3.83 -13.29
CA GLY A 218 11.42 5.07 -14.08
C GLY A 218 10.05 5.24 -14.73
N ARG A 219 8.99 4.68 -14.13
CA ARG A 219 7.62 4.78 -14.63
C ARG A 219 7.03 6.15 -14.40
N GLY A 220 6.13 6.56 -15.29
CA GLY A 220 5.41 7.83 -15.18
C GLY A 220 4.48 7.87 -13.97
N ASN A 221 4.39 9.05 -13.34
CA ASN A 221 3.40 9.34 -12.29
C ASN A 221 2.30 10.22 -12.90
N ALA A 222 1.08 9.69 -13.00
CA ALA A 222 -0.03 10.38 -13.68
C ALA A 222 -0.35 11.77 -13.09
N ASN A 223 -0.14 11.96 -11.78
CA ASN A 223 -0.40 13.25 -11.13
C ASN A 223 0.60 14.32 -11.57
N THR A 224 1.89 13.98 -11.63
CA THR A 224 2.93 14.92 -12.10
C THR A 224 2.83 15.15 -13.61
N LEU A 225 2.49 14.12 -14.38
CA LEU A 225 2.30 14.26 -15.83
C LEU A 225 1.08 15.13 -16.15
N MET A 226 -0.02 15.02 -15.38
CA MET A 226 -1.17 15.91 -15.53
C MET A 226 -0.79 17.37 -15.27
N SER A 227 0.01 17.68 -14.27
CA SER A 227 0.45 19.05 -14.03
C SER A 227 1.30 19.59 -15.18
N ARG A 228 2.17 18.76 -15.80
CA ARG A 228 2.93 19.13 -17.01
C ARG A 228 1.98 19.49 -18.16
N LEU A 229 0.94 18.67 -18.41
CA LEU A 229 -0.05 18.95 -19.44
C LEU A 229 -0.75 20.29 -19.22
N LEU A 230 -1.17 20.56 -17.96
CA LEU A 230 -1.87 21.81 -17.62
C LEU A 230 -0.95 23.03 -17.63
N ARG A 231 0.34 22.88 -17.29
CA ARG A 231 1.36 23.94 -17.41
C ARG A 231 1.58 24.37 -18.87
N ASP A 232 1.60 23.39 -19.77
CA ASP A 232 1.88 23.62 -21.18
C ASP A 232 0.62 24.03 -21.98
N ALA A 233 -0.50 24.25 -21.29
CA ALA A 233 -1.70 24.84 -21.89
C ALA A 233 -1.41 26.25 -22.42
N SER A 234 -1.85 26.53 -23.65
CA SER A 234 -1.55 27.78 -24.36
C SER A 234 -2.25 29.03 -23.79
N ALA A 235 -3.18 28.85 -22.85
CA ALA A 235 -3.92 29.93 -22.18
C ALA A 235 -4.24 29.57 -20.72
N PRO A 236 -4.60 30.57 -19.88
CA PRO A 236 -4.97 30.34 -18.49
C PRO A 236 -6.16 29.38 -18.35
N VAL A 237 -6.06 28.43 -17.42
CA VAL A 237 -7.10 27.45 -17.12
C VAL A 237 -7.67 27.66 -15.72
N ALA A 238 -8.97 27.46 -15.54
CA ALA A 238 -9.62 27.37 -14.23
C ALA A 238 -9.92 25.90 -13.93
N ILE A 239 -9.34 25.32 -12.88
CA ILE A 239 -9.50 23.91 -12.53
C ILE A 239 -10.83 23.72 -11.81
N ALA A 240 -11.80 23.05 -12.45
CA ALA A 240 -13.04 22.65 -11.81
C ALA A 240 -12.81 21.45 -10.87
N SER A 241 -12.07 20.45 -11.33
CA SER A 241 -11.63 19.32 -10.51
C SER A 241 -10.31 18.74 -11.00
N ILE A 242 -9.58 18.13 -10.10
CA ILE A 242 -8.43 17.26 -10.41
C ILE A 242 -8.43 16.10 -9.42
N ASP A 243 -8.31 14.87 -9.94
CA ASP A 243 -8.31 13.64 -9.15
C ASP A 243 -7.36 12.63 -9.80
N GLY A 244 -6.42 12.10 -9.02
CA GLY A 244 -5.49 11.09 -9.50
C GLY A 244 -4.84 10.31 -8.37
N GLY A 245 -4.63 9.01 -8.65
CA GLY A 245 -4.09 8.05 -7.69
C GLY A 245 -5.10 7.65 -6.61
N ARG A 246 -4.93 6.45 -6.06
CA ARG A 246 -5.84 5.86 -5.06
C ARG A 246 -5.16 5.53 -3.76
N LYS A 247 -3.88 5.16 -3.82
CA LYS A 247 -3.05 4.74 -2.68
C LYS A 247 -1.76 5.55 -2.67
N ASP A 248 -1.30 5.91 -1.50
CA ASP A 248 -0.06 6.67 -1.30
C ASP A 248 1.21 5.84 -1.59
N ASN A 249 1.14 4.53 -1.37
CA ASN A 249 2.22 3.59 -1.67
C ASN A 249 2.21 3.05 -3.11
N ALA A 250 1.37 3.57 -4.00
CA ALA A 250 1.31 3.20 -5.41
C ALA A 250 1.66 4.37 -6.33
N ILE A 251 2.43 4.11 -7.39
CA ILE A 251 2.68 5.08 -8.45
C ILE A 251 1.37 5.28 -9.23
N PRO A 252 0.79 6.49 -9.30
CA PRO A 252 -0.49 6.73 -9.94
C PRO A 252 -0.49 6.36 -11.44
N ARG A 253 -1.47 5.55 -11.83
CA ARG A 253 -1.64 5.06 -13.20
C ARG A 253 -2.57 5.92 -14.03
N GLU A 254 -3.36 6.76 -13.37
CA GLU A 254 -4.41 7.60 -13.99
C GLU A 254 -4.58 8.90 -13.22
N CYS A 255 -4.90 9.97 -13.94
CA CYS A 255 -5.30 11.24 -13.39
C CYS A 255 -6.28 11.92 -14.35
N THR A 256 -7.34 12.52 -13.81
CA THR A 256 -8.33 13.29 -14.58
C THR A 256 -8.43 14.70 -14.05
N ALA A 257 -8.37 15.69 -14.93
CA ALA A 257 -8.61 17.08 -14.63
C ALA A 257 -9.78 17.62 -15.48
N GLN A 258 -10.68 18.35 -14.84
CA GLN A 258 -11.68 19.15 -15.52
C GLN A 258 -11.26 20.61 -15.43
N ILE A 259 -11.06 21.24 -16.56
CA ILE A 259 -10.63 22.63 -16.66
C ILE A 259 -11.64 23.45 -17.48
N ILE A 260 -11.80 24.73 -17.14
CA ILE A 260 -12.64 25.67 -17.88
C ILE A 260 -11.74 26.73 -18.46
N VAL A 261 -11.93 27.00 -19.75
CA VAL A 261 -11.17 28.00 -20.53
C VAL A 261 -12.11 28.94 -21.27
N ALA A 262 -11.59 30.06 -21.75
CA ALA A 262 -12.37 30.94 -22.58
C ALA A 262 -12.79 30.24 -23.89
N PRO A 263 -14.02 30.42 -24.39
CA PRO A 263 -14.53 29.66 -25.53
C PRO A 263 -13.69 29.81 -26.80
N ASP A 264 -13.11 30.98 -27.04
CA ASP A 264 -12.22 31.27 -28.17
C ASP A 264 -10.84 30.69 -28.03
N GLU A 265 -10.41 30.30 -26.83
CA GLU A 265 -9.11 29.67 -26.55
C GLU A 265 -9.19 28.12 -26.48
N ALA A 266 -10.41 27.54 -26.39
CA ALA A 266 -10.59 26.11 -26.15
C ALA A 266 -9.86 25.21 -27.15
N ALA A 267 -9.96 25.51 -28.44
CA ALA A 267 -9.31 24.72 -29.48
C ALA A 267 -7.76 24.79 -29.39
N ALA A 268 -7.22 25.97 -29.07
CA ALA A 268 -5.77 26.15 -28.94
C ALA A 268 -5.24 25.44 -27.67
N VAL A 269 -5.95 25.55 -26.55
CA VAL A 269 -5.59 24.85 -25.31
C VAL A 269 -5.65 23.34 -25.50
N LYS A 270 -6.69 22.82 -26.14
CA LYS A 270 -6.80 21.39 -26.43
C LYS A 270 -5.61 20.91 -27.28
N ALA A 271 -5.28 21.63 -28.35
CA ALA A 271 -4.18 21.28 -29.23
C ALA A 271 -2.80 21.31 -28.51
N SER A 272 -2.57 22.31 -27.63
CA SER A 272 -1.33 22.38 -26.85
C SER A 272 -1.21 21.21 -25.84
N ILE A 273 -2.30 20.83 -25.19
CA ILE A 273 -2.35 19.67 -24.29
C ILE A 273 -2.11 18.35 -25.05
N GLU A 274 -2.74 18.18 -26.21
CA GLU A 274 -2.55 17.00 -27.07
C GLU A 274 -1.10 16.89 -27.59
N GLN A 275 -0.47 18.00 -27.93
CA GLN A 275 0.94 18.03 -28.32
C GLN A 275 1.87 17.68 -27.15
N ALA A 276 1.68 18.29 -25.98
CA ALA A 276 2.44 17.96 -24.78
C ALA A 276 2.31 16.47 -24.40
N ALA A 277 1.10 15.90 -24.56
CA ALA A 277 0.88 14.49 -24.32
C ALA A 277 1.63 13.58 -25.32
N ALA A 278 1.73 13.98 -26.58
CA ALA A 278 2.52 13.23 -27.55
C ALA A 278 4.04 13.23 -27.21
N GLU A 279 4.54 14.35 -26.71
CA GLU A 279 5.94 14.46 -26.24
C GLU A 279 6.16 13.59 -24.99
N ILE A 280 5.24 13.60 -24.04
CA ILE A 280 5.26 12.74 -22.84
C ILE A 280 5.18 11.27 -23.25
N ALA A 281 4.33 10.90 -24.19
CA ALA A 281 4.20 9.51 -24.65
C ALA A 281 5.50 8.99 -25.29
N GLU A 282 6.24 9.82 -26.02
CA GLU A 282 7.54 9.45 -26.55
C GLU A 282 8.61 9.35 -25.44
N GLU A 283 8.58 10.26 -24.44
CA GLU A 283 9.47 10.21 -23.27
C GLU A 283 9.32 8.92 -22.46
N PHE A 284 8.08 8.49 -22.23
CA PHE A 284 7.75 7.32 -21.41
C PHE A 284 7.48 6.03 -22.19
N LYS A 285 7.74 6.02 -23.49
CA LYS A 285 7.46 4.89 -24.38
C LYS A 285 8.02 3.55 -23.92
N ALA A 286 9.17 3.54 -23.26
CA ALA A 286 9.81 2.32 -22.78
C ALA A 286 9.21 1.79 -21.48
N SER A 287 8.78 2.68 -20.58
CA SER A 287 8.25 2.32 -19.25
C SER A 287 6.72 2.23 -19.20
N ASP A 288 6.04 3.03 -20.04
CA ASP A 288 4.58 3.20 -20.04
C ASP A 288 4.03 3.19 -21.49
N PRO A 289 4.19 2.07 -22.22
CA PRO A 289 3.85 1.98 -23.67
C PRO A 289 2.37 2.18 -23.96
N ASP A 290 1.50 1.95 -22.98
CA ASP A 290 0.04 2.07 -23.11
C ASP A 290 -0.50 3.44 -22.64
N LEU A 291 0.41 4.41 -22.37
CA LEU A 291 0.02 5.76 -21.98
C LEU A 291 -0.93 6.37 -22.99
N LYS A 292 -2.06 6.86 -22.51
CA LYS A 292 -3.14 7.39 -23.33
C LYS A 292 -3.73 8.65 -22.74
N LEU A 293 -3.86 9.68 -23.58
CA LEU A 293 -4.62 10.89 -23.31
C LEU A 293 -5.98 10.85 -24.00
N THR A 294 -7.01 11.30 -23.29
CA THR A 294 -8.30 11.66 -23.90
C THR A 294 -8.70 13.06 -23.46
N VAL A 295 -9.18 13.86 -24.40
CA VAL A 295 -9.72 15.20 -24.11
C VAL A 295 -11.14 15.28 -24.69
N SER A 296 -12.14 15.44 -23.81
CA SER A 296 -13.52 15.72 -24.21
C SER A 296 -13.88 17.17 -23.91
N GLU A 297 -14.85 17.70 -24.65
CA GLU A 297 -15.24 19.10 -24.62
C GLU A 297 -16.74 19.24 -24.35
N GLU A 298 -17.10 20.20 -23.49
CA GLU A 298 -18.47 20.61 -23.20
C GLU A 298 -18.56 22.15 -23.29
N THR A 299 -19.33 22.64 -24.21
CA THR A 299 -19.53 24.08 -24.45
C THR A 299 -20.56 24.66 -23.48
N ASP A 300 -20.54 26.00 -23.29
CA ASP A 300 -21.49 26.75 -22.45
C ASP A 300 -21.57 26.28 -20.99
N CYS A 301 -20.47 25.80 -20.45
CA CYS A 301 -20.36 25.40 -19.06
C CYS A 301 -20.41 26.63 -18.13
N SER A 302 -21.04 26.44 -16.96
CA SER A 302 -21.03 27.42 -15.86
C SER A 302 -21.03 26.69 -14.54
N GLU A 303 -19.87 26.54 -13.93
CA GLU A 303 -19.72 25.79 -12.68
C GLU A 303 -18.64 26.36 -11.74
N SER A 304 -18.61 25.88 -10.49
CA SER A 304 -17.62 26.29 -9.50
C SER A 304 -16.25 25.71 -9.87
N ALA A 305 -15.28 26.58 -10.10
CA ALA A 305 -13.90 26.21 -10.38
C ALA A 305 -12.92 27.00 -9.51
N ILE A 306 -11.72 26.47 -9.34
CA ILE A 306 -10.59 27.20 -8.75
C ILE A 306 -10.27 28.36 -9.69
N SER A 307 -10.11 29.57 -9.16
CA SER A 307 -9.80 30.76 -9.99
C SER A 307 -8.55 30.49 -10.87
N ALA A 308 -8.46 31.12 -12.02
CA ALA A 308 -7.31 30.92 -12.92
C ALA A 308 -5.97 31.24 -12.22
N LYS A 309 -5.94 32.26 -11.35
CA LYS A 309 -4.78 32.61 -10.54
C LYS A 309 -4.39 31.46 -9.59
N ASP A 310 -5.34 30.89 -8.86
CA ASP A 310 -5.07 29.81 -7.92
C ASP A 310 -4.84 28.47 -8.63
N SER A 311 -5.45 28.27 -9.81
CA SER A 311 -5.13 27.12 -10.68
C SER A 311 -3.65 27.13 -11.10
N ALA A 312 -3.11 28.27 -11.46
CA ALA A 312 -1.66 28.41 -11.73
C ALA A 312 -0.81 28.09 -10.49
N ARG A 313 -1.26 28.47 -9.27
CA ARG A 313 -0.58 28.10 -8.01
C ARG A 313 -0.66 26.60 -7.74
N VAL A 314 -1.79 25.96 -8.03
CA VAL A 314 -1.97 24.49 -7.90
C VAL A 314 -0.98 23.77 -8.82
N ILE A 315 -0.92 24.15 -10.10
CA ILE A 315 0.00 23.57 -11.08
C ILE A 315 1.46 23.76 -10.61
N ALA A 316 1.83 24.98 -10.22
CA ALA A 316 3.16 25.27 -9.73
C ALA A 316 3.54 24.50 -8.46
N LEU A 317 2.59 24.27 -7.55
CA LEU A 317 2.81 23.44 -6.36
C LEU A 317 3.09 21.99 -6.75
N ILE A 318 2.27 21.40 -7.62
CA ILE A 318 2.46 20.00 -8.05
C ILE A 318 3.82 19.82 -8.73
N GLU A 319 4.22 20.78 -9.58
CA GLU A 319 5.53 20.79 -10.24
C GLU A 319 6.71 20.95 -9.25
N ALA A 320 6.49 21.67 -8.16
CA ALA A 320 7.51 21.90 -7.13
C ALA A 320 7.63 20.76 -6.11
N LEU A 321 6.60 19.92 -5.99
CA LEU A 321 6.65 18.76 -5.10
C LEU A 321 7.64 17.73 -5.66
N PRO A 322 8.62 17.29 -4.86
CA PRO A 322 9.55 16.27 -5.32
C PRO A 322 8.83 14.95 -5.54
N ASN A 323 9.19 14.26 -6.63
CA ASN A 323 8.64 12.94 -6.96
C ASN A 323 9.71 12.08 -7.63
N GLY A 324 9.66 10.77 -7.43
CA GLY A 324 10.62 9.82 -7.94
C GLY A 324 11.87 9.68 -7.07
N ILE A 325 12.96 9.24 -7.66
CA ILE A 325 14.24 9.04 -6.95
C ILE A 325 14.87 10.38 -6.65
N ILE A 326 15.14 10.64 -5.39
CA ILE A 326 15.84 11.85 -4.93
C ILE A 326 17.33 11.55 -4.73
N ARG A 327 17.65 10.34 -4.24
CA ARG A 327 19.03 9.96 -3.96
C ARG A 327 19.23 8.45 -4.13
N MET A 328 20.32 8.11 -4.82
CA MET A 328 20.84 6.74 -4.88
C MET A 328 21.92 6.54 -3.80
N SER A 329 22.02 5.33 -3.27
CA SER A 329 23.10 4.96 -2.37
C SER A 329 24.45 5.18 -3.03
N ARG A 330 25.42 5.68 -2.24
CA ARG A 330 26.79 5.83 -2.68
C ARG A 330 27.67 4.61 -2.36
N GLU A 331 27.15 3.72 -1.55
CA GLU A 331 27.85 2.55 -1.03
C GLU A 331 27.35 1.23 -1.64
N ILE A 332 26.05 1.19 -1.97
CA ILE A 332 25.41 0.00 -2.53
C ILE A 332 24.92 0.33 -3.93
N ASP A 333 25.41 -0.40 -4.92
CA ASP A 333 25.04 -0.20 -6.32
C ASP A 333 23.54 -0.45 -6.54
N LYS A 334 22.90 0.42 -7.32
CA LYS A 334 21.46 0.37 -7.68
C LYS A 334 20.47 0.51 -6.53
N LEU A 335 20.91 0.70 -5.29
CA LEU A 335 19.99 0.91 -4.17
C LEU A 335 19.47 2.35 -4.18
N VAL A 336 18.15 2.51 -4.23
CA VAL A 336 17.47 3.79 -4.00
C VAL A 336 17.53 4.10 -2.49
N GLU A 337 18.20 5.18 -2.12
CA GLU A 337 18.34 5.60 -0.73
C GLU A 337 17.16 6.46 -0.28
N THR A 338 16.71 7.36 -1.15
CA THR A 338 15.59 8.26 -0.87
C THR A 338 14.74 8.45 -2.12
N SER A 339 13.45 8.28 -1.98
CA SER A 339 12.46 8.55 -3.03
C SER A 339 11.19 9.15 -2.45
N LEU A 340 10.42 9.79 -3.30
CA LEU A 340 9.11 10.35 -2.98
C LEU A 340 8.11 9.99 -4.08
N ASN A 341 6.85 9.81 -3.68
CA ASN A 341 5.77 9.52 -4.59
C ASN A 341 4.58 10.44 -4.33
N LEU A 342 4.16 11.19 -5.33
CA LEU A 342 2.90 11.93 -5.29
C LEU A 342 1.75 10.95 -5.54
N GLY A 343 1.40 10.15 -4.53
CA GLY A 343 0.50 9.01 -4.64
C GLY A 343 -0.97 9.38 -4.85
N VAL A 344 -1.45 10.42 -4.16
CA VAL A 344 -2.86 10.84 -4.25
C VAL A 344 -2.94 12.35 -4.43
N LEU A 345 -3.72 12.77 -5.41
CA LEU A 345 -4.00 14.17 -5.71
C LEU A 345 -5.51 14.37 -5.82
N LYS A 346 -6.08 15.26 -5.00
CA LYS A 346 -7.52 15.54 -5.00
C LYS A 346 -7.84 17.01 -4.82
N SER A 347 -8.72 17.54 -5.66
CA SER A 347 -9.44 18.76 -5.36
C SER A 347 -10.71 18.42 -4.59
N VAL A 348 -10.90 19.01 -3.43
CA VAL A 348 -12.13 18.85 -2.65
C VAL A 348 -13.09 20.00 -2.91
N SER A 349 -14.38 19.76 -2.71
CA SER A 349 -15.46 20.73 -3.04
C SER A 349 -15.41 22.03 -2.22
N TYR A 350 -14.65 22.08 -1.16
CA TYR A 350 -14.33 23.29 -0.39
C TYR A 350 -12.83 23.56 -0.48
N THR A 351 -12.50 24.76 -0.69
CA THR A 351 -11.24 25.53 -0.74
C THR A 351 -9.88 24.83 -0.44
N HIS A 352 -9.68 23.56 -0.78
CA HIS A 352 -8.39 22.90 -0.58
C HIS A 352 -8.03 21.96 -1.73
N LEU A 353 -6.75 21.94 -2.11
CA LEU A 353 -6.12 20.84 -2.84
C LEU A 353 -5.44 19.94 -1.79
N ARG A 354 -5.56 18.64 -1.93
CA ARG A 354 -4.91 17.66 -1.07
C ARG A 354 -4.01 16.77 -1.91
N ALA A 355 -2.77 16.64 -1.50
CA ALA A 355 -1.79 15.71 -2.05
C ALA A 355 -1.21 14.87 -0.92
N HIS A 356 -1.04 13.59 -1.18
CA HIS A 356 -0.45 12.63 -0.27
C HIS A 356 0.81 12.05 -0.89
#